data_ab680495d09271955a87fb7f6e0f5574
#
_entry.id   ab680495d09271955a87fb7f6e0f5574
#
_cell.length_a   1.000
_cell.length_b   1.000
_cell.length_c   1.000
_cell.angle_alpha   90.00
_cell.angle_beta   90.00
_cell.angle_gamma   90.00
#
_symmetry.space_group_name_H-M   'P 1'
#
loop_
_entity.id
_entity.type
_entity.pdbx_description
1 polymer ?
#
loop_
_entity_poly.entity_id
_entity_poly.type
_entity_poly.pdbx_seq_one_letter_code
_entity_poly.pdbx_strand_id
1 'polypeptide(L)'
;MPRFTYVALDSRGQESTGLVEAGSTNEAIGQLRQAGFFPTNVYEEGKGGGRDGKAAKRAAKTTRVTQPREKRKGIVLFQRRKVKPKILMIFTRQLATLIDSGLPLLRGLNVLAKQERDTVLKNTINKLAESVQGGSTFSESLAQYPRIFNDLYVNMVKAGEVGGVLELVLTRLAEFHEKAAAATAKRPSA
;
A
#
# COMPACT_ATOMS: atom_id res chain seq x y z
N MET A 1 -10.33 -15.42 35.51
CA MET A 1 -9.54 -15.81 34.32
C MET A 1 -9.86 -14.81 33.22
N PRO A 2 -8.87 -14.35 32.45
CA PRO A 2 -9.16 -13.42 31.35
C PRO A 2 -10.01 -14.11 30.30
N ARG A 3 -10.96 -13.33 29.72
CA ARG A 3 -11.84 -13.78 28.64
C ARG A 3 -11.33 -13.25 27.33
N PHE A 4 -11.38 -14.09 26.31
CA PHE A 4 -10.96 -13.73 24.96
C PHE A 4 -12.15 -13.85 24.01
N THR A 5 -12.41 -12.76 23.27
CA THR A 5 -13.35 -12.79 22.14
C THR A 5 -12.59 -13.26 20.92
N TYR A 6 -13.10 -14.26 20.22
CA TYR A 6 -12.49 -14.77 19.01
C TYR A 6 -13.39 -14.63 17.79
N VAL A 7 -12.77 -14.50 16.66
CA VAL A 7 -13.36 -14.70 15.33
C VAL A 7 -12.61 -15.86 14.70
N ALA A 8 -13.27 -16.93 14.37
CA ALA A 8 -12.68 -18.14 13.82
C ALA A 8 -13.50 -18.69 12.65
N LEU A 9 -12.84 -19.37 11.74
CA LEU A 9 -13.49 -20.11 10.65
C LEU A 9 -13.75 -21.55 11.11
N ASP A 10 -14.97 -22.03 10.87
CA ASP A 10 -15.35 -23.42 11.03
C ASP A 10 -14.76 -24.26 9.87
N SER A 11 -14.75 -25.59 10.00
CA SER A 11 -14.37 -26.56 8.98
C SER A 11 -15.12 -26.41 7.64
N ARG A 12 -16.24 -25.68 7.63
CA ARG A 12 -17.05 -25.33 6.47
C ARG A 12 -16.73 -23.95 5.88
N GLY A 13 -15.74 -23.22 6.45
CA GLY A 13 -15.37 -21.88 6.01
C GLY A 13 -16.33 -20.77 6.45
N GLN A 14 -17.23 -21.03 7.40
CA GLN A 14 -18.10 -20.01 7.98
C GLN A 14 -17.42 -19.32 9.16
N GLU A 15 -17.56 -17.99 9.24
CA GLU A 15 -17.09 -17.21 10.39
C GLU A 15 -17.98 -17.46 11.60
N SER A 16 -17.37 -17.86 12.70
CA SER A 16 -18.00 -17.99 14.01
C SER A 16 -17.31 -17.07 15.01
N THR A 17 -18.09 -16.34 15.77
CA THR A 17 -17.61 -15.49 16.86
C THR A 17 -18.08 -16.03 18.19
N GLY A 18 -17.19 -16.02 19.18
CA GLY A 18 -17.52 -16.52 20.51
C GLY A 18 -16.55 -16.01 21.56
N LEU A 19 -16.76 -16.47 22.81
CA LEU A 19 -15.90 -16.17 23.95
C LEU A 19 -15.23 -17.46 24.42
N VAL A 20 -13.95 -17.37 24.74
CA VAL A 20 -13.16 -18.45 25.35
C VAL A 20 -12.43 -17.92 26.57
N GLU A 21 -12.41 -18.70 27.65
CA GLU A 21 -11.65 -18.39 28.88
C GLU A 21 -10.30 -19.11 28.83
N ALA A 22 -9.22 -18.33 28.87
CA ALA A 22 -7.86 -18.86 28.83
C ALA A 22 -6.91 -17.97 29.64
N GLY A 23 -5.80 -18.50 30.09
CA GLY A 23 -4.78 -17.75 30.82
C GLY A 23 -3.92 -16.86 29.91
N SER A 24 -3.90 -17.14 28.61
CA SER A 24 -3.16 -16.36 27.61
C SER A 24 -3.79 -16.48 26.23
N THR A 25 -3.45 -15.52 25.33
CA THR A 25 -3.88 -15.56 23.92
C THR A 25 -3.44 -16.84 23.20
N ASN A 26 -2.25 -17.35 23.51
CA ASN A 26 -1.74 -18.59 22.91
C ASN A 26 -2.53 -19.82 23.35
N GLU A 27 -2.93 -19.86 24.61
CA GLU A 27 -3.77 -20.93 25.16
C GLU A 27 -5.18 -20.88 24.54
N ALA A 28 -5.77 -19.69 24.40
CA ALA A 28 -7.04 -19.50 23.71
C ALA A 28 -6.99 -20.02 22.25
N ILE A 29 -5.92 -19.71 21.52
CA ILE A 29 -5.68 -20.20 20.16
C ILE A 29 -5.56 -21.73 20.14
N GLY A 30 -4.87 -22.31 21.13
CA GLY A 30 -4.71 -23.76 21.25
C GLY A 30 -6.05 -24.49 21.49
N GLN A 31 -6.87 -23.97 22.39
CA GLN A 31 -8.21 -24.52 22.71
C GLN A 31 -9.13 -24.45 21.48
N LEU A 32 -9.11 -23.32 20.72
CA LEU A 32 -9.92 -23.14 19.52
C LEU A 32 -9.51 -24.12 18.41
N ARG A 33 -8.22 -24.38 18.23
CA ARG A 33 -7.73 -25.37 17.26
C ARG A 33 -8.13 -26.79 17.63
N GLN A 34 -8.09 -27.14 18.91
CA GLN A 34 -8.55 -28.45 19.37
C GLN A 34 -10.06 -28.65 19.19
N ALA A 35 -10.83 -27.54 19.24
CA ALA A 35 -12.27 -27.55 18.97
C ALA A 35 -12.60 -27.53 17.46
N GLY A 36 -11.58 -27.55 16.55
CA GLY A 36 -11.78 -27.58 15.10
C GLY A 36 -12.01 -26.21 14.46
N PHE A 37 -11.74 -25.14 15.17
CA PHE A 37 -11.84 -23.78 14.68
C PHE A 37 -10.48 -23.23 14.25
N PHE A 38 -10.46 -22.47 13.15
CA PHE A 38 -9.28 -21.76 12.69
C PHE A 38 -9.39 -20.30 13.10
N PRO A 39 -8.74 -19.86 14.21
CA PRO A 39 -8.87 -18.50 14.71
C PRO A 39 -8.20 -17.52 13.75
N THR A 40 -8.98 -16.55 13.27
CA THR A 40 -8.53 -15.45 12.43
C THR A 40 -8.12 -14.25 13.29
N ASN A 41 -8.88 -14.02 14.40
CA ASN A 41 -8.59 -12.96 15.35
C ASN A 41 -8.97 -13.41 16.78
N VAL A 42 -8.12 -13.06 17.78
CA VAL A 42 -8.38 -13.31 19.20
C VAL A 42 -8.04 -12.04 19.97
N TYR A 43 -8.99 -11.51 20.74
CA TYR A 43 -8.84 -10.29 21.54
C TYR A 43 -9.18 -10.56 23.00
N GLU A 44 -8.39 -10.01 23.91
CA GLU A 44 -8.68 -10.05 25.35
C GLU A 44 -9.84 -9.08 25.68
N GLU A 45 -10.88 -9.56 26.34
CA GLU A 45 -12.01 -8.75 26.79
C GLU A 45 -11.54 -7.81 27.92
N GLY A 46 -11.36 -6.53 27.57
CA GLY A 46 -10.84 -5.50 28.48
C GLY A 46 -9.71 -4.63 27.92
N LYS A 47 -9.15 -4.98 26.75
CA LYS A 47 -8.02 -4.26 26.17
C LYS A 47 -8.15 -4.01 24.65
N GLY A 48 -9.25 -3.46 24.19
CA GLY A 48 -9.26 -2.97 22.80
C GLY A 48 -10.59 -2.95 22.09
N GLY A 49 -11.21 -1.80 22.10
CA GLY A 49 -11.82 -1.15 20.96
C GLY A 49 -13.06 -1.74 20.32
N GLY A 50 -14.20 -1.62 20.97
CA GLY A 50 -15.49 -1.54 20.29
C GLY A 50 -15.83 -0.08 20.00
N ARG A 51 -16.13 0.26 18.75
CA ARG A 51 -16.88 1.46 18.42
C ARG A 51 -18.36 1.14 18.68
N ASP A 52 -18.93 1.88 19.64
CA ASP A 52 -20.20 2.60 19.58
C ASP A 52 -20.71 2.89 20.98
N GLY A 53 -21.09 4.14 21.25
CA GLY A 53 -21.82 4.52 22.46
C GLY A 53 -21.34 5.80 23.11
N LYS A 54 -22.02 6.88 22.74
CA LYS A 54 -21.99 8.22 23.38
C LYS A 54 -22.21 8.16 24.90
N ALA A 55 -21.55 9.11 25.57
CA ALA A 55 -21.90 9.81 26.79
C ALA A 55 -21.44 9.19 28.13
N ALA A 56 -20.49 9.85 28.77
CA ALA A 56 -20.72 10.61 30.01
C ALA A 56 -19.41 11.29 30.48
N LYS A 57 -19.57 12.54 30.81
CA LYS A 57 -18.60 13.50 31.34
C LYS A 57 -18.17 13.16 32.78
N ARG A 58 -16.94 13.59 33.09
CA ARG A 58 -16.44 14.22 34.34
C ARG A 58 -15.40 13.44 35.13
N ALA A 59 -14.26 14.12 35.19
CA ALA A 59 -13.40 14.40 36.32
C ALA A 59 -12.62 13.25 36.99
N ALA A 60 -11.31 13.27 36.81
CA ALA A 60 -10.35 13.50 37.90
C ALA A 60 -8.94 13.66 37.35
N LYS A 61 -8.35 14.76 37.72
CA LYS A 61 -6.98 15.19 37.59
C LYS A 61 -6.13 14.35 38.57
N THR A 62 -5.03 13.75 38.15
CA THR A 62 -3.73 13.82 38.81
C THR A 62 -2.69 12.82 38.25
N THR A 63 -1.48 13.35 38.19
CA THR A 63 -0.14 12.77 38.21
C THR A 63 0.42 12.20 36.89
N ARG A 64 1.26 13.06 36.29
CA ARG A 64 2.27 12.73 35.30
C ARG A 64 3.30 11.75 35.87
N VAL A 65 3.42 10.60 35.26
CA VAL A 65 4.65 9.82 35.24
C VAL A 65 5.07 9.67 33.79
N THR A 66 6.16 10.29 33.46
CA THR A 66 6.82 10.23 32.15
C THR A 66 7.41 8.84 31.96
N GLN A 67 6.82 8.05 31.07
CA GLN A 67 7.45 6.86 30.49
C GLN A 67 7.83 7.12 29.04
N PRO A 68 8.95 6.53 28.55
CA PRO A 68 9.47 6.81 27.21
C PRO A 68 8.45 6.41 26.16
N ARG A 69 8.12 7.35 25.29
CA ARG A 69 7.22 7.17 24.17
C ARG A 69 7.86 6.23 23.15
N GLU A 70 7.56 4.95 23.21
CA GLU A 70 7.75 4.07 22.07
C GLU A 70 6.98 4.66 20.88
N LYS A 71 7.71 4.91 19.79
CA LYS A 71 7.14 5.38 18.52
C LYS A 71 6.12 4.35 18.05
N ARG A 72 4.86 4.57 18.38
CA ARG A 72 3.75 3.85 17.74
C ARG A 72 3.92 4.03 16.24
N LYS A 73 4.22 2.94 15.53
CA LYS A 73 4.10 2.89 14.07
C LYS A 73 2.67 3.31 13.76
N GLY A 74 2.49 4.57 13.34
CA GLY A 74 1.21 5.09 12.97
C GLY A 74 0.63 4.16 11.92
N ILE A 75 -0.59 3.71 12.15
CA ILE A 75 -1.43 3.13 11.11
C ILE A 75 -1.40 4.16 9.99
N VAL A 76 -0.75 3.83 8.89
CA VAL A 76 -0.74 4.68 7.69
C VAL A 76 -2.16 4.63 7.17
N LEU A 77 -3.02 5.49 7.74
CA LEU A 77 -4.31 5.80 7.13
C LEU A 77 -3.98 6.19 5.69
N PHE A 78 -4.50 5.45 4.75
CA PHE A 78 -4.48 5.68 3.31
C PHE A 78 -4.37 7.18 3.01
N GLN A 79 -3.16 7.69 2.92
CA GLN A 79 -2.93 9.03 2.44
C GLN A 79 -3.31 9.01 0.96
N ARG A 80 -4.47 9.58 0.64
CA ARG A 80 -4.96 9.86 -0.72
C ARG A 80 -4.05 10.89 -1.41
N ARG A 81 -2.75 10.77 -1.30
CA ARG A 81 -1.81 11.66 -2.00
C ARG A 81 -1.74 11.20 -3.45
N LYS A 82 -2.26 12.05 -4.32
CA LYS A 82 -2.02 11.92 -5.75
C LYS A 82 -0.55 12.24 -6.01
N VAL A 83 0.13 11.40 -6.76
CA VAL A 83 1.48 11.71 -7.26
C VAL A 83 1.38 12.95 -8.16
N LYS A 84 2.25 13.93 -7.95
CA LYS A 84 2.26 15.14 -8.79
C LYS A 84 2.69 14.76 -10.22
N PRO A 85 2.03 15.30 -11.25
CA PRO A 85 2.38 14.98 -12.65
C PRO A 85 3.86 15.19 -12.98
N LYS A 86 4.50 16.21 -12.40
CA LYS A 86 5.92 16.47 -12.55
C LYS A 86 6.81 15.33 -12.03
N ILE A 87 6.42 14.70 -10.90
CA ILE A 87 7.18 13.58 -10.32
C ILE A 87 7.04 12.34 -11.20
N LEU A 88 5.81 12.07 -11.69
CA LEU A 88 5.57 10.97 -12.61
C LEU A 88 6.36 11.15 -13.94
N MET A 89 6.40 12.37 -14.47
CA MET A 89 7.18 12.70 -15.67
C MET A 89 8.67 12.41 -15.46
N ILE A 90 9.25 12.85 -14.34
CA ILE A 90 10.67 12.61 -14.00
C ILE A 90 10.93 11.12 -13.89
N PHE A 91 10.08 10.39 -13.20
CA PHE A 91 10.16 8.93 -13.08
C PHE A 91 10.15 8.25 -14.46
N THR A 92 9.19 8.62 -15.33
CA THR A 92 9.07 8.04 -16.67
C THR A 92 10.33 8.30 -17.52
N ARG A 93 10.87 9.52 -17.48
CA ARG A 93 12.09 9.87 -18.21
C ARG A 93 13.31 9.11 -17.68
N GLN A 94 13.47 9.03 -16.38
CA GLN A 94 14.57 8.29 -15.76
C GLN A 94 14.48 6.78 -16.10
N LEU A 95 13.27 6.22 -16.06
CA LEU A 95 13.08 4.81 -16.42
C LEU A 95 13.41 4.58 -17.90
N ALA A 96 12.95 5.46 -18.80
CA ALA A 96 13.27 5.41 -20.21
C ALA A 96 14.79 5.41 -20.44
N THR A 97 15.52 6.34 -19.81
CA THR A 97 16.98 6.43 -19.92
C THR A 97 17.69 5.18 -19.43
N LEU A 98 17.24 4.58 -18.31
CA LEU A 98 17.85 3.37 -17.78
C LEU A 98 17.63 2.16 -18.71
N ILE A 99 16.44 2.02 -19.30
CA ILE A 99 16.14 0.93 -20.23
C ILE A 99 16.88 1.15 -21.56
N ASP A 100 16.93 2.39 -22.08
CA ASP A 100 17.69 2.76 -23.27
C ASP A 100 19.20 2.45 -23.10
N SER A 101 19.75 2.61 -21.89
CA SER A 101 21.11 2.21 -21.56
C SER A 101 21.32 0.70 -21.45
N GLY A 102 20.30 -0.13 -21.72
CA GLY A 102 20.35 -1.59 -21.67
C GLY A 102 20.11 -2.18 -20.28
N LEU A 103 19.67 -1.38 -19.30
CA LEU A 103 19.37 -1.89 -17.97
C LEU A 103 18.05 -2.68 -17.99
N PRO A 104 18.00 -3.93 -17.45
CA PRO A 104 16.76 -4.68 -17.34
C PRO A 104 15.69 -3.90 -16.55
N LEU A 105 14.43 -3.98 -16.98
CA LEU A 105 13.30 -3.24 -16.39
C LEU A 105 13.23 -3.38 -14.86
N LEU A 106 13.29 -4.62 -14.35
CA LEU A 106 13.23 -4.88 -12.91
C LEU A 106 14.36 -4.17 -12.16
N ARG A 107 15.55 -4.14 -12.73
CA ARG A 107 16.70 -3.47 -12.13
C ARG A 107 16.54 -1.96 -12.15
N GLY A 108 16.02 -1.41 -13.25
CA GLY A 108 15.65 0.00 -13.38
C GLY A 108 14.63 0.43 -12.31
N LEU A 109 13.56 -0.33 -12.13
CA LEU A 109 12.56 -0.07 -11.10
C LEU A 109 13.17 -0.08 -9.69
N ASN A 110 14.00 -1.05 -9.36
CA ASN A 110 14.67 -1.12 -8.06
C ASN A 110 15.62 0.06 -7.80
N VAL A 111 16.33 0.54 -8.81
CA VAL A 111 17.20 1.72 -8.71
C VAL A 111 16.35 2.97 -8.44
N LEU A 112 15.28 3.17 -9.20
CA LEU A 112 14.40 4.32 -9.05
C LEU A 112 13.66 4.31 -7.72
N ALA A 113 13.22 3.16 -7.23
CA ALA A 113 12.59 3.03 -5.92
C ALA A 113 13.52 3.51 -4.77
N LYS A 114 14.83 3.29 -4.89
CA LYS A 114 15.80 3.75 -3.89
C LYS A 114 16.03 5.27 -3.94
N GLN A 115 15.94 5.87 -5.13
CA GLN A 115 16.20 7.28 -5.37
C GLN A 115 14.95 8.16 -5.14
N GLU A 116 13.75 7.57 -5.24
CA GLU A 116 12.49 8.30 -5.14
C GLU A 116 12.25 8.85 -3.73
N ARG A 117 11.90 10.14 -3.66
CA ARG A 117 11.61 10.87 -2.43
C ARG A 117 10.13 10.89 -2.09
N ASP A 118 9.27 10.86 -3.10
CA ASP A 118 7.81 10.77 -2.88
C ASP A 118 7.45 9.39 -2.37
N THR A 119 6.96 9.32 -1.15
CA THR A 119 6.64 8.05 -0.47
C THR A 119 5.56 7.25 -1.19
N VAL A 120 4.61 7.93 -1.85
CA VAL A 120 3.52 7.26 -2.58
C VAL A 120 4.08 6.60 -3.84
N LEU A 121 4.84 7.36 -4.64
CA LEU A 121 5.46 6.82 -5.85
C LEU A 121 6.50 5.75 -5.51
N LYS A 122 7.34 5.96 -4.50
CA LYS A 122 8.31 4.96 -4.04
C LYS A 122 7.66 3.62 -3.69
N ASN A 123 6.59 3.66 -2.88
CA ASN A 123 5.85 2.44 -2.53
C ASN A 123 5.20 1.79 -3.75
N THR A 124 4.71 2.60 -4.69
CA THR A 124 4.15 2.09 -5.94
C THR A 124 5.22 1.42 -6.78
N ILE A 125 6.39 2.03 -6.96
CA ILE A 125 7.50 1.45 -7.74
C ILE A 125 7.97 0.12 -7.12
N ASN A 126 8.07 0.02 -5.79
CA ASN A 126 8.41 -1.25 -5.13
C ASN A 126 7.40 -2.35 -5.45
N LYS A 127 6.11 -2.03 -5.39
CA LYS A 127 5.05 -2.98 -5.73
C LYS A 127 5.03 -3.35 -7.22
N LEU A 128 5.34 -2.40 -8.10
CA LEU A 128 5.53 -2.70 -9.52
C LEU A 128 6.70 -3.68 -9.72
N ALA A 129 7.83 -3.44 -9.04
CA ALA A 129 8.98 -4.34 -9.10
C ALA A 129 8.65 -5.75 -8.57
N GLU A 130 7.92 -5.85 -7.46
CA GLU A 130 7.44 -7.12 -6.91
C GLU A 130 6.51 -7.85 -7.88
N SER A 131 5.56 -7.14 -8.50
CA SER A 131 4.62 -7.72 -9.47
C SER A 131 5.32 -8.24 -10.73
N VAL A 132 6.25 -7.46 -11.29
CA VAL A 132 7.06 -7.86 -12.45
C VAL A 132 7.98 -9.04 -12.09
N GLN A 133 8.57 -9.05 -10.90
CA GLN A 133 9.36 -10.17 -10.40
C GLN A 133 8.51 -11.44 -10.24
N GLY A 134 7.23 -11.29 -9.89
CA GLY A 134 6.23 -12.37 -9.81
C GLY A 134 5.75 -12.88 -11.17
N GLY A 135 6.23 -12.30 -12.29
CA GLY A 135 5.91 -12.74 -13.66
C GLY A 135 4.77 -11.97 -14.34
N SER A 136 4.21 -10.93 -13.70
CA SER A 136 3.24 -10.04 -14.36
C SER A 136 3.94 -9.16 -15.39
N THR A 137 3.23 -8.76 -16.45
CA THR A 137 3.75 -7.75 -17.36
C THR A 137 3.83 -6.39 -16.70
N PHE A 138 4.67 -5.51 -17.20
CA PHE A 138 4.79 -4.15 -16.65
C PHE A 138 3.48 -3.37 -16.82
N SER A 139 2.83 -3.49 -17.98
CA SER A 139 1.52 -2.87 -18.24
C SER A 139 0.43 -3.36 -17.30
N GLU A 140 0.35 -4.66 -17.01
CA GLU A 140 -0.60 -5.22 -16.03
C GLU A 140 -0.32 -4.71 -14.61
N SER A 141 0.94 -4.59 -14.24
CA SER A 141 1.35 -4.04 -12.95
C SER A 141 0.95 -2.57 -12.82
N LEU A 142 1.12 -1.76 -13.87
CA LEU A 142 0.71 -0.36 -13.91
C LEU A 142 -0.81 -0.18 -13.83
N ALA A 143 -1.58 -1.06 -14.48
CA ALA A 143 -3.05 -1.01 -14.49
C ALA A 143 -3.67 -1.14 -13.09
N GLN A 144 -2.95 -1.69 -12.12
CA GLN A 144 -3.38 -1.75 -10.72
C GLN A 144 -3.42 -0.37 -10.04
N TYR A 145 -2.78 0.64 -10.64
CA TYR A 145 -2.66 1.99 -10.08
C TYR A 145 -3.26 3.08 -10.98
N PRO A 146 -4.56 3.03 -11.31
CA PRO A 146 -5.19 3.94 -12.28
C PRO A 146 -5.21 5.41 -11.83
N ARG A 147 -4.97 5.66 -10.53
CA ARG A 147 -4.85 7.03 -9.99
C ARG A 147 -3.51 7.70 -10.29
N ILE A 148 -2.49 6.91 -10.63
CA ILE A 148 -1.14 7.36 -10.94
C ILE A 148 -0.89 7.24 -12.44
N PHE A 149 -1.20 6.08 -13.01
CA PHE A 149 -1.03 5.76 -14.42
C PHE A 149 -2.41 5.69 -15.08
N ASN A 150 -2.68 6.64 -15.98
CA ASN A 150 -3.95 6.65 -16.71
C ASN A 150 -3.96 5.57 -17.81
N ASP A 151 -5.15 5.32 -18.38
CA ASP A 151 -5.33 4.31 -19.42
C ASP A 151 -4.44 4.51 -20.64
N LEU A 152 -4.19 5.76 -21.03
CA LEU A 152 -3.28 6.08 -22.11
C LEU A 152 -1.86 5.59 -21.81
N TYR A 153 -1.38 5.86 -20.60
CA TYR A 153 -0.05 5.42 -20.13
C TYR A 153 0.07 3.91 -20.19
N VAL A 154 -0.91 3.19 -19.62
CA VAL A 154 -0.93 1.72 -19.57
C VAL A 154 -0.97 1.12 -20.97
N ASN A 155 -1.83 1.63 -21.85
CA ASN A 155 -1.97 1.12 -23.22
C ASN A 155 -0.71 1.37 -24.07
N MET A 156 -0.07 2.52 -23.90
CA MET A 156 1.19 2.81 -24.60
C MET A 156 2.30 1.86 -24.12
N VAL A 157 2.44 1.65 -22.82
CA VAL A 157 3.42 0.71 -22.25
C VAL A 157 3.14 -0.70 -22.75
N LYS A 158 1.87 -1.14 -22.76
CA LYS A 158 1.48 -2.46 -23.30
C LYS A 158 1.90 -2.63 -24.74
N ALA A 159 1.67 -1.62 -25.58
CA ALA A 159 2.10 -1.66 -26.97
C ALA A 159 3.63 -1.75 -27.10
N GLY A 160 4.37 -1.04 -26.23
CA GLY A 160 5.83 -1.09 -26.19
C GLY A 160 6.38 -2.43 -25.72
N GLU A 161 5.73 -3.07 -24.74
CA GLU A 161 6.09 -4.42 -24.27
C GLU A 161 5.91 -5.46 -25.37
N VAL A 162 4.75 -5.46 -26.03
CA VAL A 162 4.46 -6.39 -27.12
C VAL A 162 5.37 -6.17 -28.33
N GLY A 163 5.67 -4.89 -28.62
CA GLY A 163 6.54 -4.52 -29.74
C GLY A 163 8.04 -4.63 -29.46
N GLY A 164 8.45 -4.85 -28.18
CA GLY A 164 9.86 -4.86 -27.79
C GLY A 164 10.56 -3.49 -27.87
N VAL A 165 9.78 -2.40 -27.87
CA VAL A 165 10.25 -1.01 -28.02
C VAL A 165 9.84 -0.16 -26.80
N LEU A 166 9.98 -0.74 -25.61
CA LEU A 166 9.54 -0.12 -24.37
C LEU A 166 10.26 1.20 -24.10
N GLU A 167 11.55 1.30 -24.39
CA GLU A 167 12.36 2.51 -24.25
C GLU A 167 11.80 3.69 -25.09
N LEU A 168 11.44 3.41 -26.34
CA LEU A 168 10.87 4.41 -27.23
C LEU A 168 9.52 4.93 -26.72
N VAL A 169 8.68 4.01 -26.25
CA VAL A 169 7.35 4.35 -25.72
C VAL A 169 7.46 5.17 -24.44
N LEU A 170 8.35 4.80 -23.52
CA LEU A 170 8.58 5.57 -22.30
C LEU A 170 9.14 6.96 -22.57
N THR A 171 10.02 7.09 -23.55
CA THR A 171 10.52 8.41 -24.01
C THR A 171 9.37 9.27 -24.54
N ARG A 172 8.51 8.72 -25.38
CA ARG A 172 7.32 9.42 -25.90
C ARG A 172 6.35 9.82 -24.79
N LEU A 173 6.14 8.97 -23.82
CA LEU A 173 5.31 9.28 -22.64
C LEU A 173 5.91 10.42 -21.81
N ALA A 174 7.23 10.42 -21.60
CA ALA A 174 7.90 11.51 -20.89
C ALA A 174 7.72 12.85 -21.63
N GLU A 175 7.93 12.89 -22.95
CA GLU A 175 7.70 14.06 -23.79
C GLU A 175 6.24 14.56 -23.72
N PHE A 176 5.28 13.64 -23.76
CA PHE A 176 3.87 13.97 -23.66
C PHE A 176 3.55 14.65 -22.32
N HIS A 177 4.05 14.08 -21.22
CA HIS A 177 3.87 14.66 -19.89
C HIS A 177 4.57 16.01 -19.73
N GLU A 178 5.72 16.21 -20.35
CA GLU A 178 6.42 17.50 -20.37
C GLU A 178 5.60 18.57 -21.07
N LYS A 179 5.08 18.26 -22.27
CA LYS A 179 4.22 19.17 -23.03
C LYS A 179 2.94 19.51 -22.28
N ALA A 180 2.31 18.51 -21.63
CA ALA A 180 1.11 18.72 -20.83
C ALA A 180 1.40 19.61 -19.59
N ALA A 181 2.53 19.40 -18.91
CA ALA A 181 2.94 20.21 -17.78
C ALA A 181 3.25 21.65 -18.18
N ALA A 182 3.92 21.87 -19.32
CA ALA A 182 4.21 23.19 -19.86
C ALA A 182 2.94 23.95 -20.26
N ALA A 183 1.95 23.25 -20.84
CA ALA A 183 0.66 23.84 -21.18
C ALA A 183 -0.15 24.29 -19.95
N THR A 184 -0.06 23.52 -18.86
CA THR A 184 -0.75 23.84 -17.61
C THR A 184 -0.08 25.03 -16.88
N ALA A 185 1.24 25.15 -16.96
CA ALA A 185 2.00 26.25 -16.37
C ALA A 185 1.76 27.60 -17.07
N LYS A 186 1.30 27.59 -18.32
CA LYS A 186 1.03 28.78 -19.14
C LYS A 186 -0.39 29.37 -18.97
N ARG A 187 -1.27 28.74 -18.16
CA ARG A 187 -2.57 29.31 -17.83
C ARG A 187 -2.39 30.32 -16.67
N PRO A 188 -2.49 31.64 -16.91
CA PRO A 188 -2.57 32.59 -15.83
C PRO A 188 -3.88 32.31 -15.06
N SER A 189 -3.79 32.29 -13.74
CA SER A 189 -4.97 32.33 -12.87
C SER A 189 -5.74 33.60 -13.19
N ALA A 190 -6.94 33.44 -13.75
CA ALA A 190 -7.93 34.49 -13.85
C ALA A 190 -8.60 34.66 -12.51
#